data_d4395a9d497fcefc1ec06b3bdc9fac5f
#
_entry.id   d4395a9d497fcefc1ec06b3bdc9fac5f
#
_cell.length_a   1.000
_cell.length_b   1.000
_cell.length_c   1.000
_cell.angle_alpha   90.00
_cell.angle_beta   90.00
_cell.angle_gamma   90.00
#
_symmetry.space_group_name_H-M   'P 1'
#
loop_
_entity.id
_entity.type
_entity.pdbx_description
1 polymer ?
#
loop_
_entity_poly.entity_id
_entity_poly.type
_entity_poly.pdbx_seq_one_letter_code
_entity_poly.pdbx_strand_id
1 'polypeptide(L)'
;LNPGDEFSFNKIVGERTPEKGYQSAIVYQTGGKSEAEAGGGVCQVASTIYTACLYADLKVTERAPHMFTVTYVQLGMDATIYWGSLDYKFVNSTDHPMRIDASVSGGYVHIKLVGTAPKDKGYDHIVLRHEVVATVQPKMEIDGDKTIITDAGTALDENGNTVNIVVDKDGNKYIKGDMVQYSYVGKTVMAYRDYV
;
A
#
# COMPACT_ATOMS: atom_id res chain seq x y z
N LEU A 1 -19.08 -3.11 9.77
CA LEU A 1 -18.85 -1.68 9.99
C LEU A 1 -20.15 -0.92 9.75
N ASN A 2 -20.59 -0.13 10.72
CA ASN A 2 -21.67 0.83 10.52
C ASN A 2 -21.17 2.07 9.78
N PRO A 3 -22.05 2.94 9.28
CA PRO A 3 -21.64 4.23 8.74
C PRO A 3 -20.77 5.00 9.73
N GLY A 4 -19.63 5.49 9.27
CA GLY A 4 -18.65 6.22 10.07
C GLY A 4 -17.67 5.35 10.88
N ASP A 5 -17.90 4.04 11.00
CA ASP A 5 -16.94 3.15 11.67
C ASP A 5 -15.63 3.07 10.92
N GLU A 6 -14.52 3.11 11.66
CA GLU A 6 -13.18 2.91 11.11
C GLU A 6 -12.74 1.46 11.26
N PHE A 7 -12.27 0.88 10.16
CA PHE A 7 -11.52 -0.36 10.13
C PHE A 7 -10.05 -0.07 10.39
N SER A 8 -9.41 -0.85 11.26
CA SER A 8 -7.97 -0.89 11.46
C SER A 8 -7.49 -2.32 11.33
N PHE A 9 -6.57 -2.57 10.41
CA PHE A 9 -6.05 -3.91 10.17
C PHE A 9 -5.35 -4.45 11.41
N ASN A 10 -4.47 -3.66 12.02
CA ASN A 10 -3.75 -4.08 13.21
C ASN A 10 -4.68 -4.33 14.40
N LYS A 11 -5.74 -3.53 14.57
CA LYS A 11 -6.72 -3.72 15.66
C LYS A 11 -7.52 -5.03 15.50
N ILE A 12 -7.89 -5.37 14.26
CA ILE A 12 -8.70 -6.57 13.98
C ILE A 12 -7.85 -7.84 14.03
N VAL A 13 -6.68 -7.83 13.39
CA VAL A 13 -5.81 -9.01 13.25
C VAL A 13 -4.94 -9.20 14.49
N GLY A 14 -4.52 -8.13 15.13
CA GLY A 14 -3.62 -8.13 16.28
C GLY A 14 -2.19 -8.45 15.90
N GLU A 15 -1.37 -8.67 16.92
CA GLU A 15 0.02 -9.07 16.76
C GLU A 15 0.13 -10.45 16.12
N ARG A 16 1.04 -10.59 15.18
CA ARG A 16 1.31 -11.82 14.45
C ARG A 16 2.43 -12.60 15.13
N THR A 17 2.06 -13.58 15.92
CA THR A 17 3.01 -14.40 16.67
C THR A 17 2.88 -15.88 16.31
N PRO A 18 3.96 -16.68 16.49
CA PRO A 18 3.90 -18.13 16.26
C PRO A 18 2.83 -18.82 17.10
N GLU A 19 2.58 -18.35 18.33
CA GLU A 19 1.57 -18.91 19.24
C GLU A 19 0.14 -18.76 18.70
N LYS A 20 -0.08 -17.74 17.84
CA LYS A 20 -1.34 -17.52 17.11
C LYS A 20 -1.41 -18.29 15.79
N GLY A 21 -0.40 -19.11 15.49
CA GLY A 21 -0.33 -19.92 14.27
C GLY A 21 0.29 -19.22 13.07
N TYR A 22 0.85 -18.01 13.24
CA TYR A 22 1.55 -17.35 12.16
C TYR A 22 2.90 -18.01 11.90
N GLN A 23 3.14 -18.35 10.64
CA GLN A 23 4.41 -18.92 10.21
C GLN A 23 5.40 -17.83 9.84
N SER A 24 6.69 -18.14 9.98
CA SER A 24 7.75 -17.27 9.53
C SER A 24 7.84 -17.25 8.01
N ALA A 25 7.98 -16.07 7.45
CA ALA A 25 8.28 -15.87 6.04
C ALA A 25 9.29 -14.74 5.89
N ILE A 26 9.92 -14.67 4.74
CA ILE A 26 10.90 -13.61 4.45
C ILE A 26 10.18 -12.27 4.39
N VAL A 27 10.63 -11.34 5.22
CA VAL A 27 10.19 -9.94 5.24
C VAL A 27 11.38 -9.07 4.81
N TYR A 28 11.12 -8.15 3.92
CA TYR A 28 12.14 -7.18 3.47
C TYR A 28 12.17 -6.00 4.41
N GLN A 29 13.36 -5.71 4.95
CA GLN A 29 13.60 -4.59 5.86
C GLN A 29 14.36 -3.46 5.16
N THR A 30 14.41 -2.30 5.82
CA THR A 30 15.20 -1.15 5.37
C THR A 30 16.66 -1.55 5.15
N GLY A 31 17.27 -1.04 4.08
CA GLY A 31 18.65 -1.37 3.73
C GLY A 31 18.82 -2.69 2.97
N GLY A 32 17.73 -3.25 2.39
CA GLY A 32 17.81 -4.45 1.54
C GLY A 32 18.04 -5.75 2.32
N LYS A 33 17.95 -5.72 3.63
CA LYS A 33 18.03 -6.93 4.46
C LYS A 33 16.72 -7.71 4.37
N SER A 34 16.83 -9.02 4.41
CA SER A 34 15.69 -9.91 4.50
C SER A 34 15.85 -10.80 5.74
N GLU A 35 14.83 -10.83 6.57
CA GLU A 35 14.79 -11.67 7.76
C GLU A 35 13.50 -12.48 7.77
N ALA A 36 13.54 -13.63 8.42
CA ALA A 36 12.36 -14.45 8.61
C ALA A 36 11.61 -13.98 9.86
N GLU A 37 10.45 -13.36 9.64
CA GLU A 37 9.55 -12.91 10.71
C GLU A 37 8.20 -13.62 10.66
N ALA A 38 7.55 -13.75 11.82
CA ALA A 38 6.21 -14.29 11.90
C ALA A 38 5.20 -13.31 11.24
N GLY A 39 4.27 -13.85 10.47
CA GLY A 39 3.21 -13.06 9.82
C GLY A 39 3.55 -12.62 8.40
N GLY A 40 4.43 -13.31 7.73
CA GLY A 40 4.60 -13.16 6.28
C GLY A 40 3.27 -13.36 5.55
N GLY A 41 3.01 -12.53 4.52
CA GLY A 41 1.78 -12.55 3.74
C GLY A 41 0.67 -11.59 4.25
N VAL A 42 0.75 -11.04 5.46
CA VAL A 42 -0.31 -10.12 5.96
C VAL A 42 -0.41 -8.84 5.13
N CYS A 43 0.70 -8.34 4.59
CA CYS A 43 0.69 -7.20 3.68
C CYS A 43 -0.07 -7.48 2.39
N GLN A 44 -0.05 -8.73 1.90
CA GLN A 44 -0.85 -9.11 0.74
C GLN A 44 -2.35 -9.03 1.06
N VAL A 45 -2.76 -9.47 2.25
CA VAL A 45 -4.17 -9.35 2.69
C VAL A 45 -4.56 -7.89 2.82
N ALA A 46 -3.74 -7.05 3.47
CA ALA A 46 -4.00 -5.62 3.61
C ALA A 46 -4.09 -4.91 2.25
N SER A 47 -3.19 -5.22 1.33
CA SER A 47 -3.20 -4.68 -0.04
C SER A 47 -4.46 -5.09 -0.82
N THR A 48 -4.91 -6.33 -0.63
CA THR A 48 -6.14 -6.81 -1.27
C THR A 48 -7.38 -6.09 -0.72
N ILE A 49 -7.43 -5.83 0.60
CA ILE A 49 -8.50 -5.03 1.22
C ILE A 49 -8.42 -3.59 0.70
N TYR A 50 -7.24 -2.99 0.64
CA TYR A 50 -7.03 -1.64 0.13
C TYR A 50 -7.54 -1.51 -1.31
N THR A 51 -7.16 -2.43 -2.19
CA THR A 51 -7.65 -2.44 -3.57
C THR A 51 -9.17 -2.54 -3.64
N ALA A 52 -9.79 -3.40 -2.81
CA ALA A 52 -11.25 -3.51 -2.73
C ALA A 52 -11.90 -2.20 -2.24
N CYS A 53 -11.28 -1.50 -1.29
CA CYS A 53 -11.75 -0.19 -0.80
C CYS A 53 -11.67 0.89 -1.89
N LEU A 54 -10.63 0.87 -2.74
CA LEU A 54 -10.52 1.80 -3.86
C LEU A 54 -11.65 1.61 -4.87
N TYR A 55 -11.98 0.35 -5.21
CA TYR A 55 -13.13 0.05 -6.10
C TYR A 55 -14.49 0.39 -5.47
N ALA A 56 -14.59 0.34 -4.14
CA ALA A 56 -15.81 0.67 -3.41
C ALA A 56 -15.92 2.17 -3.07
N ASP A 57 -14.98 2.99 -3.50
CA ASP A 57 -14.90 4.43 -3.21
C ASP A 57 -14.90 4.78 -1.72
N LEU A 58 -14.31 3.93 -0.91
CA LEU A 58 -14.22 4.16 0.53
C LEU A 58 -13.08 5.12 0.87
N LYS A 59 -13.29 5.87 1.96
CA LYS A 59 -12.30 6.81 2.48
C LYS A 59 -11.19 6.08 3.23
N VAL A 60 -10.01 6.00 2.64
CA VAL A 60 -8.79 5.51 3.31
C VAL A 60 -8.23 6.59 4.22
N THR A 61 -7.97 6.25 5.49
CA THR A 61 -7.49 7.18 6.51
C THR A 61 -6.02 6.97 6.86
N GLU A 62 -5.51 5.74 6.69
CA GLU A 62 -4.09 5.42 6.88
C GLU A 62 -3.65 4.34 5.91
N ARG A 63 -2.53 4.57 5.25
CA ARG A 63 -1.92 3.62 4.34
C ARG A 63 -0.46 3.99 4.10
N ALA A 64 0.42 3.01 4.15
CA ALA A 64 1.82 3.13 3.76
C ALA A 64 2.13 2.22 2.55
N PRO A 65 2.86 2.69 1.52
CA PRO A 65 3.35 1.84 0.44
C PRO A 65 4.49 0.95 0.93
N HIS A 66 4.77 -0.14 0.20
CA HIS A 66 6.02 -0.85 0.37
C HIS A 66 7.20 -0.03 -0.17
N MET A 67 8.35 -0.21 0.41
CA MET A 67 9.61 0.37 -0.12
C MET A 67 10.03 -0.32 -1.43
N PHE A 68 9.65 -1.59 -1.62
CA PHE A 68 9.96 -2.38 -2.79
C PHE A 68 8.69 -2.70 -3.57
N THR A 69 8.82 -2.85 -4.88
CA THR A 69 7.71 -3.29 -5.73
C THR A 69 7.26 -4.69 -5.31
N VAL A 70 6.00 -4.81 -4.96
CA VAL A 70 5.33 -6.10 -4.74
C VAL A 70 4.69 -6.60 -6.03
N THR A 71 4.52 -7.90 -6.18
CA THR A 71 4.05 -8.53 -7.42
C THR A 71 2.61 -9.02 -7.36
N TYR A 72 1.98 -9.00 -6.20
CA TYR A 72 0.64 -9.55 -5.97
C TYR A 72 -0.49 -8.54 -6.17
N VAL A 73 -0.17 -7.26 -6.35
CA VAL A 73 -1.11 -6.19 -6.76
C VAL A 73 -0.45 -5.27 -7.77
N GLN A 74 -1.23 -4.45 -8.44
CA GLN A 74 -0.71 -3.41 -9.31
C GLN A 74 0.09 -2.36 -8.51
N LEU A 75 1.04 -1.72 -9.17
CA LEU A 75 1.82 -0.64 -8.58
C LEU A 75 0.90 0.46 -8.03
N GLY A 76 1.16 0.90 -6.81
CA GLY A 76 0.35 1.90 -6.12
C GLY A 76 -0.90 1.37 -5.44
N MET A 77 -1.22 0.07 -5.59
CA MET A 77 -2.39 -0.58 -4.99
C MET A 77 -2.03 -1.44 -3.78
N ASP A 78 -0.82 -1.28 -3.25
CA ASP A 78 -0.31 -2.03 -2.10
C ASP A 78 -0.50 -1.28 -0.78
N ALA A 79 -0.51 -2.00 0.31
CA ALA A 79 -0.52 -1.48 1.67
C ALA A 79 0.41 -2.28 2.57
N THR A 80 1.35 -1.60 3.21
CA THR A 80 2.28 -2.18 4.17
C THR A 80 1.70 -2.16 5.56
N ILE A 81 1.85 -3.26 6.27
CA ILE A 81 1.45 -3.43 7.66
C ILE A 81 2.68 -3.85 8.47
N TYR A 82 2.90 -3.16 9.59
CA TYR A 82 3.87 -3.59 10.59
C TYR A 82 3.28 -3.36 11.99
N TRP A 83 3.32 -4.40 12.84
CA TRP A 83 2.73 -4.31 14.18
C TRP A 83 3.41 -3.21 15.01
N GLY A 84 2.57 -2.34 15.57
CA GLY A 84 3.02 -1.23 16.41
C GLY A 84 3.49 0.04 15.69
N SER A 85 3.62 0.03 14.32
CA SER A 85 4.10 1.22 13.61
C SER A 85 3.38 1.55 12.30
N LEU A 86 3.00 0.56 11.50
CA LEU A 86 2.31 0.79 10.23
C LEU A 86 0.97 0.06 10.23
N ASP A 87 -0.09 0.79 9.95
CA ASP A 87 -1.44 0.25 9.86
C ASP A 87 -2.08 0.57 8.51
N TYR A 88 -3.12 -0.17 8.19
CA TYR A 88 -4.03 0.15 7.11
C TYR A 88 -5.41 0.41 7.70
N LYS A 89 -5.94 1.61 7.45
CA LYS A 89 -7.24 2.05 7.97
C LYS A 89 -8.10 2.66 6.89
N PHE A 90 -9.38 2.42 6.98
CA PHE A 90 -10.40 3.08 6.17
C PHE A 90 -11.69 3.25 6.97
N VAL A 91 -12.53 4.16 6.54
CA VAL A 91 -13.84 4.42 7.13
C VAL A 91 -14.93 3.88 6.21
N ASN A 92 -15.97 3.27 6.78
CA ASN A 92 -17.21 3.09 6.05
C ASN A 92 -17.83 4.46 5.79
N SER A 93 -17.50 5.05 4.66
CA SER A 93 -17.97 6.37 4.23
C SER A 93 -19.33 6.33 3.52
N THR A 94 -20.04 5.19 3.59
CA THR A 94 -21.38 5.04 3.04
C THR A 94 -22.44 5.27 4.11
N ASP A 95 -23.69 5.44 3.71
CA ASP A 95 -24.84 5.63 4.61
C ASP A 95 -25.42 4.32 5.16
N HIS A 96 -24.82 3.18 4.79
CA HIS A 96 -25.33 1.85 5.14
C HIS A 96 -24.25 0.98 5.78
N PRO A 97 -24.64 0.01 6.64
CA PRO A 97 -23.70 -0.97 7.16
C PRO A 97 -23.05 -1.80 6.04
N MET A 98 -21.78 -2.15 6.25
CA MET A 98 -21.02 -3.00 5.35
C MET A 98 -20.35 -4.15 6.08
N ARG A 99 -20.12 -5.25 5.35
CA ARG A 99 -19.41 -6.44 5.82
C ARG A 99 -18.19 -6.71 4.95
N ILE A 100 -17.13 -7.16 5.57
CA ILE A 100 -15.91 -7.63 4.90
C ILE A 100 -15.89 -9.15 4.99
N ASP A 101 -15.94 -9.81 3.84
CA ASP A 101 -15.76 -11.24 3.73
C ASP A 101 -14.34 -11.51 3.21
N ALA A 102 -13.59 -12.33 3.93
CA ALA A 102 -12.23 -12.70 3.57
C ALA A 102 -12.10 -14.23 3.53
N SER A 103 -11.45 -14.73 2.50
CA SER A 103 -11.16 -16.15 2.36
C SER A 103 -9.89 -16.39 1.56
N VAL A 104 -9.34 -17.59 1.70
CA VAL A 104 -8.20 -18.07 0.91
C VAL A 104 -8.59 -19.35 0.21
N SER A 105 -8.42 -19.42 -1.08
CA SER A 105 -8.65 -20.63 -1.86
C SER A 105 -7.77 -20.66 -3.11
N GLY A 106 -7.28 -21.83 -3.49
CA GLY A 106 -6.45 -21.99 -4.70
C GLY A 106 -5.16 -21.16 -4.71
N GLY A 107 -4.63 -20.80 -3.53
CA GLY A 107 -3.46 -19.93 -3.42
C GLY A 107 -3.77 -18.42 -3.55
N TYR A 108 -5.04 -18.04 -3.62
CA TYR A 108 -5.47 -16.65 -3.75
C TYR A 108 -6.16 -16.16 -2.48
N VAL A 109 -5.93 -14.88 -2.16
CA VAL A 109 -6.69 -14.13 -1.16
C VAL A 109 -7.92 -13.52 -1.84
N HIS A 110 -9.09 -13.75 -1.29
CA HIS A 110 -10.35 -13.19 -1.78
C HIS A 110 -10.92 -12.25 -0.74
N ILE A 111 -11.14 -11.00 -1.13
CA ILE A 111 -11.81 -9.99 -0.30
C ILE A 111 -13.09 -9.55 -1.01
N LYS A 112 -14.17 -9.52 -0.26
CA LYS A 112 -15.45 -9.00 -0.73
C LYS A 112 -15.98 -7.98 0.27
N LEU A 113 -16.26 -6.78 -0.19
CA LEU A 113 -16.99 -5.76 0.56
C LEU A 113 -18.47 -5.86 0.16
N VAL A 114 -19.31 -6.15 1.15
CA VAL A 114 -20.73 -6.36 0.94
C VAL A 114 -21.51 -5.27 1.67
N GLY A 115 -22.25 -4.49 0.93
CA GLY A 115 -23.05 -3.37 1.45
C GLY A 115 -24.08 -2.92 0.43
N THR A 116 -24.75 -1.84 0.74
CA THR A 116 -25.70 -1.20 -0.17
C THR A 116 -24.96 -0.19 -1.04
N ALA A 117 -25.06 -0.35 -2.36
CA ALA A 117 -24.48 0.63 -3.29
C ALA A 117 -25.23 1.97 -3.17
N PRO A 118 -24.52 3.11 -3.17
CA PRO A 118 -25.17 4.43 -3.27
C PRO A 118 -26.01 4.52 -4.54
N LYS A 119 -27.19 5.16 -4.44
CA LYS A 119 -28.14 5.23 -5.56
C LYS A 119 -27.71 6.17 -6.67
N ASP A 120 -27.04 7.26 -6.32
CA ASP A 120 -26.65 8.34 -7.25
C ASP A 120 -25.15 8.61 -7.13
N LYS A 121 -24.34 7.72 -7.71
CA LYS A 121 -22.89 7.85 -7.68
C LYS A 121 -22.33 8.89 -8.66
N GLY A 122 -23.10 9.18 -9.73
CA GLY A 122 -22.62 9.99 -10.85
C GLY A 122 -21.58 9.27 -11.75
N TYR A 123 -21.35 7.98 -11.54
CA TYR A 123 -20.49 7.12 -12.33
C TYR A 123 -20.96 5.66 -12.26
N ASP A 124 -20.64 4.87 -13.26
CA ASP A 124 -21.03 3.47 -13.31
C ASP A 124 -20.07 2.57 -12.54
N HIS A 125 -18.77 2.76 -12.73
CA HIS A 125 -17.72 1.98 -12.10
C HIS A 125 -16.44 2.77 -11.94
N ILE A 126 -15.51 2.21 -11.16
CA ILE A 126 -14.17 2.78 -10.94
C ILE A 126 -13.15 1.94 -11.68
N VAL A 127 -12.27 2.60 -12.40
CA VAL A 127 -11.10 2.00 -13.03
C VAL A 127 -9.84 2.44 -12.26
N LEU A 128 -9.07 1.47 -11.80
CA LEU A 128 -7.78 1.73 -11.17
C LEU A 128 -6.68 1.61 -12.23
N ARG A 129 -5.85 2.62 -12.33
CA ARG A 129 -4.67 2.61 -13.20
C ARG A 129 -3.48 3.18 -12.47
N HIS A 130 -2.30 2.91 -12.97
CA HIS A 130 -1.06 3.47 -12.46
C HIS A 130 -0.17 3.92 -13.63
N GLU A 131 0.74 4.82 -13.32
CA GLU A 131 1.74 5.32 -14.25
C GLU A 131 3.08 5.41 -13.53
N VAL A 132 4.14 4.90 -14.14
CA VAL A 132 5.51 5.09 -13.65
C VAL A 132 6.01 6.42 -14.19
N VAL A 133 6.00 7.45 -13.35
CA VAL A 133 6.34 8.83 -13.74
C VAL A 133 7.83 9.08 -13.71
N ALA A 134 8.60 8.31 -12.95
CA ALA A 134 10.05 8.37 -12.97
C ALA A 134 10.67 7.04 -12.58
N THR A 135 11.85 6.79 -13.11
CA THR A 135 12.71 5.67 -12.72
C THR A 135 14.09 6.23 -12.35
N VAL A 136 14.51 5.99 -11.12
CA VAL A 136 15.82 6.43 -10.61
C VAL A 136 16.71 5.20 -10.49
N GLN A 137 17.89 5.27 -11.05
CA GLN A 137 18.87 4.21 -10.87
C GLN A 137 19.34 4.21 -9.41
N PRO A 138 19.38 3.07 -8.74
CA PRO A 138 19.89 3.00 -7.38
C PRO A 138 21.33 3.49 -7.36
N LYS A 139 21.69 4.27 -6.33
CA LYS A 139 23.08 4.59 -6.08
C LYS A 139 23.77 3.30 -5.65
N MET A 140 24.84 2.96 -6.35
CA MET A 140 25.71 1.86 -5.95
C MET A 140 26.89 2.45 -5.18
N GLU A 141 27.03 2.09 -3.92
CA GLU A 141 28.25 2.29 -3.15
C GLU A 141 29.04 0.99 -3.20
N ILE A 142 30.29 1.12 -3.53
CA ILE A 142 31.22 0.00 -3.50
C ILE A 142 32.03 0.14 -2.21
N ASP A 143 31.76 -0.75 -1.25
CA ASP A 143 32.56 -0.88 -0.04
C ASP A 143 33.41 -2.16 -0.17
N GLY A 144 34.64 -1.97 -0.54
CA GLY A 144 35.56 -3.07 -0.86
C GLY A 144 35.03 -3.95 -1.98
N ASP A 145 34.85 -5.24 -1.71
CA ASP A 145 34.34 -6.23 -2.69
C ASP A 145 32.80 -6.35 -2.70
N LYS A 146 32.08 -5.48 -1.97
CA LYS A 146 30.62 -5.52 -1.86
C LYS A 146 29.99 -4.32 -2.53
N THR A 147 29.10 -4.58 -3.47
CA THR A 147 28.21 -3.56 -4.03
C THR A 147 27.02 -3.40 -3.10
N ILE A 148 26.93 -2.26 -2.43
CA ILE A 148 25.80 -1.90 -1.60
C ILE A 148 24.88 -1.01 -2.43
N ILE A 149 23.65 -1.45 -2.64
CA ILE A 149 22.61 -0.60 -3.24
C ILE A 149 22.06 0.27 -2.12
N THR A 150 22.49 1.53 -2.08
CA THR A 150 21.92 2.50 -1.18
C THR A 150 20.80 3.27 -1.88
N ASP A 151 19.75 3.36 -1.17
CA ASP A 151 18.51 4.09 -1.31
C ASP A 151 18.35 4.99 -2.57
N ALA A 152 17.37 4.65 -3.36
CA ALA A 152 16.89 5.48 -4.45
C ALA A 152 15.59 6.18 -4.02
N GLY A 153 15.76 7.35 -3.41
CA GLY A 153 14.73 8.35 -3.55
C GLY A 153 13.65 8.51 -2.49
N THR A 154 14.01 8.85 -1.27
CA THR A 154 13.16 9.72 -0.46
C THR A 154 13.62 11.17 -0.66
N ALA A 155 12.70 12.05 -1.05
CA ALA A 155 12.91 13.48 -1.04
C ALA A 155 12.20 14.09 0.19
N LEU A 156 12.74 15.17 0.70
CA LEU A 156 12.07 15.99 1.70
C LEU A 156 11.38 17.17 0.99
N ASP A 157 10.20 17.54 1.43
CA ASP A 157 9.58 18.79 1.02
C ASP A 157 10.32 19.99 1.63
N GLU A 158 9.92 21.19 1.28
CA GLU A 158 10.50 22.43 1.79
C GLU A 158 10.35 22.61 3.31
N ASN A 159 9.49 21.83 3.96
CA ASN A 159 9.25 21.83 5.40
C ASN A 159 10.01 20.70 6.12
N GLY A 160 10.79 19.90 5.39
CA GLY A 160 11.55 18.78 5.94
C GLY A 160 10.72 17.51 6.18
N ASN A 161 9.48 17.43 5.69
CA ASN A 161 8.69 16.21 5.76
C ASN A 161 9.12 15.26 4.64
N THR A 162 9.16 13.99 4.95
CA THR A 162 9.38 12.97 3.94
C THR A 162 8.19 12.97 2.98
N VAL A 163 8.44 13.40 1.76
CA VAL A 163 7.48 13.32 0.67
C VAL A 163 7.96 12.28 -0.33
N ASN A 164 7.03 11.50 -0.81
CA ASN A 164 7.28 10.58 -1.89
C ASN A 164 7.39 11.36 -3.21
N ILE A 165 8.41 12.22 -3.30
CA ILE A 165 8.74 12.94 -4.52
C ILE A 165 9.86 12.19 -5.21
N VAL A 166 9.70 12.00 -6.48
CA VAL A 166 10.81 11.65 -7.35
C VAL A 166 11.35 12.91 -7.96
N VAL A 167 12.63 13.06 -7.80
CA VAL A 167 13.41 13.93 -8.66
C VAL A 167 13.92 13.04 -9.78
N ASP A 168 13.55 13.33 -11.03
CA ASP A 168 14.12 12.64 -12.17
C ASP A 168 15.63 12.98 -12.32
N LYS A 169 16.27 12.31 -13.26
CA LYS A 169 17.70 12.56 -13.58
C LYS A 169 18.01 14.02 -13.95
N ASP A 170 16.99 14.79 -14.31
CA ASP A 170 17.11 16.18 -14.77
C ASP A 170 16.72 17.16 -13.63
N GLY A 171 16.43 16.68 -12.42
CA GLY A 171 16.12 17.49 -11.25
C GLY A 171 14.66 17.96 -11.14
N ASN A 172 13.77 17.48 -12.02
CA ASN A 172 12.36 17.88 -11.98
C ASN A 172 11.62 17.20 -10.83
N LYS A 173 10.91 18.01 -10.05
CA LYS A 173 10.04 17.56 -8.96
C LYS A 173 8.63 17.37 -9.47
N TYR A 174 8.06 16.20 -9.26
CA TYR A 174 6.67 15.91 -9.60
C TYR A 174 5.78 16.04 -8.37
N ILE A 175 4.82 16.94 -8.43
CA ILE A 175 3.83 17.20 -7.38
C ILE A 175 2.43 17.07 -7.99
N LYS A 176 1.66 16.16 -7.58
CA LYS A 176 0.43 16.16 -6.88
C LYS A 176 -0.79 16.92 -7.45
N GLY A 177 -1.83 16.19 -7.68
CA GLY A 177 -3.26 16.56 -7.60
C GLY A 177 -3.93 15.65 -6.56
N ASP A 178 -5.21 15.32 -6.67
CA ASP A 178 -5.94 14.37 -5.82
C ASP A 178 -5.49 12.90 -6.05
N MET A 179 -4.19 12.72 -6.25
CA MET A 179 -3.56 11.47 -6.64
C MET A 179 -2.60 11.04 -5.55
N VAL A 180 -2.57 9.75 -5.32
CA VAL A 180 -1.64 9.17 -4.36
C VAL A 180 -0.36 8.81 -5.09
N GLN A 181 0.72 9.46 -4.68
CA GLN A 181 2.05 9.19 -5.20
C GLN A 181 2.75 8.17 -4.31
N TYR A 182 3.37 7.16 -4.92
CA TYR A 182 4.10 6.10 -4.22
C TYR A 182 5.52 6.02 -4.74
N SER A 183 6.47 5.87 -3.82
CA SER A 183 7.87 5.67 -4.15
C SER A 183 8.27 4.24 -3.80
N TYR A 184 8.79 3.55 -4.79
CA TYR A 184 9.44 2.25 -4.62
C TYR A 184 10.90 2.40 -4.97
N VAL A 185 11.77 1.53 -4.45
CA VAL A 185 13.18 1.54 -4.86
C VAL A 185 13.26 1.51 -6.39
N GLY A 186 13.85 2.55 -6.95
CA GLY A 186 14.02 2.74 -8.38
C GLY A 186 12.81 3.23 -9.16
N LYS A 187 11.63 3.41 -8.55
CA LYS A 187 10.45 3.86 -9.29
C LYS A 187 9.57 4.78 -8.47
N THR A 188 9.02 5.80 -9.11
CA THR A 188 7.87 6.53 -8.60
C THR A 188 6.65 6.25 -9.43
N VAL A 189 5.55 6.02 -8.76
CA VAL A 189 4.30 5.62 -9.37
C VAL A 189 3.21 6.59 -8.94
N MET A 190 2.43 7.03 -9.91
CA MET A 190 1.16 7.70 -9.68
C MET A 190 0.05 6.67 -9.83
N ALA A 191 -0.80 6.56 -8.83
CA ALA A 191 -1.99 5.73 -8.87
C ALA A 191 -3.23 6.60 -8.97
N TYR A 192 -4.11 6.23 -9.87
CA TYR A 192 -5.30 6.99 -10.20
C TYR A 192 -6.54 6.17 -9.96
N ARG A 193 -7.59 6.85 -9.57
CA ARG A 193 -8.93 6.33 -9.47
C ARG A 193 -9.80 7.12 -10.45
N ASP A 194 -10.08 6.51 -11.59
CA ASP A 194 -10.89 7.11 -12.64
C ASP A 194 -12.34 6.67 -12.45
N TYR A 195 -13.24 7.62 -12.42
CA TYR A 195 -14.69 7.41 -12.31
C TYR A 195 -15.30 7.40 -13.72
N VAL A 196 -15.86 6.27 -14.13
CA VAL A 196 -16.38 6.02 -15.49
C VAL A 196 -17.88 5.83 -15.45
#